data_4fcfbf0037d8d814e149cc4384322c6d
#
_entry.id   4fcfbf0037d8d814e149cc4384322c6d
#
_cell.length_a   1.000
_cell.length_b   1.000
_cell.length_c   1.000
_cell.angle_alpha   90.00
_cell.angle_beta   90.00
_cell.angle_gamma   90.00
#
_symmetry.space_group_name_H-M   'P 1'
#
loop_
_entity.id
_entity.type
_entity.pdbx_description
1 polymer ?
#
loop_
_entity_poly.entity_id
_entity_poly.type
_entity_poly.pdbx_seq_one_letter_code
_entity_poly.pdbx_strand_id
1 'polypeptide(L)'
;TGHISSEDFEYFDRAEIKELFPAVYHFDPLLINLEKRFQSPVTIEFAVETQSLKDSDAKSSLFAVLQLNKSELTGRAALLSAIELYEKGFIDKEVIIDLVRPYHLRQIFSDTIDKESFNQLRFFCNGVNVLPRTAVSARVCFSVVSANKMKSQGYNVCLCRERFTPEDTIVLNEVDSILSMTPAAIHVVTACRGYGIPAFLDLSLYGVKIIDNKLVNNEGMTISEHDWITVSSKKHCIYSGKANFTPARFRQYLDDDNFTFTDEKEEKVFTRLKPAYEKYQ
;
A
#
# COMPACT_ATOMS: atom_id res chain seq x y z
N THR A 1 -5.31 23.97 5.74
CA THR A 1 -5.33 22.72 4.96
C THR A 1 -6.78 22.29 4.80
N GLY A 2 -7.38 22.68 3.66
CA GLY A 2 -8.73 22.22 3.29
C GLY A 2 -8.70 20.71 3.00
N HIS A 3 -9.73 19.98 3.42
CA HIS A 3 -9.96 18.64 2.93
C HIS A 3 -10.42 18.77 1.48
N ILE A 4 -9.56 18.35 0.55
CA ILE A 4 -9.90 18.21 -0.86
C ILE A 4 -10.35 16.75 -1.04
N SER A 5 -11.52 16.55 -1.65
CA SER A 5 -12.02 15.21 -1.93
C SER A 5 -11.20 14.54 -3.04
N SER A 6 -11.12 13.22 -3.05
CA SER A 6 -10.40 12.49 -4.11
C SER A 6 -11.01 12.68 -5.50
N GLU A 7 -12.23 13.19 -5.59
CA GLU A 7 -12.92 13.52 -6.83
C GLU A 7 -12.43 14.84 -7.46
N ASP A 8 -11.71 15.65 -6.67
CA ASP A 8 -11.16 16.94 -7.13
C ASP A 8 -9.74 16.82 -7.73
N PHE A 9 -9.20 15.60 -7.85
CA PHE A 9 -7.86 15.37 -8.41
C PHE A 9 -7.93 14.81 -9.82
N GLU A 10 -7.15 15.43 -10.70
CA GLU A 10 -6.80 14.87 -12.00
C GLU A 10 -5.40 14.28 -11.93
N TYR A 11 -5.21 13.11 -12.55
CA TYR A 11 -3.94 12.40 -12.58
C TYR A 11 -3.39 12.40 -13.99
N PHE A 12 -2.18 12.94 -14.14
CA PHE A 12 -1.48 12.99 -15.41
C PHE A 12 -0.18 12.19 -15.32
N ASP A 13 0.13 11.46 -16.37
CA ASP A 13 1.46 10.86 -16.50
C ASP A 13 2.49 11.90 -17.00
N ARG A 14 3.77 11.51 -17.04
CA ARG A 14 4.85 12.42 -17.44
C ARG A 14 4.73 12.90 -18.90
N ALA A 15 4.20 12.08 -19.80
CA ALA A 15 4.00 12.46 -21.19
C ALA A 15 2.88 13.47 -21.32
N GLU A 16 1.78 13.27 -20.61
CA GLU A 16 0.66 14.20 -20.52
C GLU A 16 1.08 15.55 -19.89
N ILE A 17 1.89 15.53 -18.82
CA ILE A 17 2.42 16.76 -18.20
C ILE A 17 3.29 17.53 -19.20
N LYS A 18 4.09 16.83 -20.00
CA LYS A 18 4.93 17.48 -21.02
C LYS A 18 4.10 18.18 -22.09
N GLU A 19 3.00 17.56 -22.47
CA GLU A 19 2.11 18.09 -23.51
C GLU A 19 1.21 19.21 -22.97
N LEU A 20 0.53 18.96 -21.86
CA LEU A 20 -0.49 19.86 -21.31
C LEU A 20 0.12 21.01 -20.49
N PHE A 21 1.24 20.77 -19.83
CA PHE A 21 1.89 21.71 -18.92
C PHE A 21 3.39 21.84 -19.18
N PRO A 22 3.81 22.29 -20.39
CA PRO A 22 5.23 22.35 -20.75
C PRO A 22 6.05 23.21 -19.80
N ALA A 23 5.47 24.26 -19.21
CA ALA A 23 6.12 25.10 -18.20
C ALA A 23 6.50 24.29 -16.93
N VAL A 24 5.67 23.33 -16.52
CA VAL A 24 5.96 22.41 -15.39
C VAL A 24 7.06 21.43 -15.77
N TYR A 25 7.04 20.92 -17.00
CA TYR A 25 8.04 19.97 -17.47
C TYR A 25 9.46 20.55 -17.51
N HIS A 26 9.62 21.88 -17.67
CA HIS A 26 10.93 22.54 -17.59
C HIS A 26 11.63 22.39 -16.23
N PHE A 27 10.89 22.01 -15.17
CA PHE A 27 11.47 21.76 -13.83
C PHE A 27 11.94 20.31 -13.62
N ASP A 28 11.81 19.44 -14.63
CA ASP A 28 12.30 18.05 -14.57
C ASP A 28 13.78 17.95 -14.12
N PRO A 29 14.73 18.80 -14.59
CA PRO A 29 16.10 18.80 -14.07
C PRO A 29 16.21 19.12 -12.58
N LEU A 30 15.31 19.94 -12.04
CA LEU A 30 15.25 20.21 -10.60
C LEU A 30 14.83 18.97 -9.83
N LEU A 31 13.82 18.24 -10.32
CA LEU A 31 13.35 17.01 -9.70
C LEU A 31 14.45 15.96 -9.65
N ILE A 32 15.18 15.76 -10.76
CA ILE A 32 16.32 14.85 -10.84
C ILE A 32 17.40 15.23 -9.83
N ASN A 33 17.71 16.53 -9.69
CA ASN A 33 18.69 17.00 -8.71
C ASN A 33 18.22 16.80 -7.27
N LEU A 34 16.93 16.93 -7.00
CA LEU A 34 16.36 16.64 -5.69
C LEU A 34 16.47 15.15 -5.36
N GLU A 35 16.11 14.24 -6.27
CA GLU A 35 16.27 12.80 -6.09
C GLU A 35 17.73 12.42 -5.81
N LYS A 36 18.68 12.98 -6.57
CA LYS A 36 20.11 12.78 -6.37
C LYS A 36 20.56 13.27 -4.99
N ARG A 37 20.11 14.45 -4.56
CA ARG A 37 20.50 15.06 -3.28
C ARG A 37 19.91 14.32 -2.08
N PHE A 38 18.66 13.90 -2.18
CA PHE A 38 17.96 13.17 -1.11
C PHE A 38 18.18 11.67 -1.16
N GLN A 39 18.83 11.16 -2.20
CA GLN A 39 19.07 9.73 -2.42
C GLN A 39 17.78 8.90 -2.28
N SER A 40 16.65 9.45 -2.69
CA SER A 40 15.32 8.88 -2.52
C SER A 40 14.35 9.49 -3.53
N PRO A 41 13.35 8.75 -3.98
CA PRO A 41 12.20 9.33 -4.68
C PRO A 41 11.55 10.41 -3.83
N VAL A 42 11.17 11.52 -4.46
CA VAL A 42 10.57 12.68 -3.80
C VAL A 42 9.20 13.00 -4.35
N THR A 43 8.33 13.49 -3.49
CA THR A 43 7.04 14.09 -3.84
C THR A 43 7.10 15.58 -3.51
N ILE A 44 6.75 16.40 -4.47
CA ILE A 44 6.68 17.86 -4.27
C ILE A 44 5.25 18.35 -4.41
N GLU A 45 4.90 19.31 -3.57
CA GLU A 45 3.77 20.19 -3.79
C GLU A 45 4.32 21.53 -4.34
N PHE A 46 3.70 22.04 -5.36
CA PHE A 46 4.18 23.28 -6.00
C PHE A 46 3.02 24.12 -6.51
N ALA A 47 3.29 25.41 -6.71
CA ALA A 47 2.41 26.33 -7.39
C ALA A 47 3.12 26.92 -8.61
N VAL A 48 2.37 27.15 -9.67
CA VAL A 48 2.85 27.84 -10.87
C VAL A 48 1.99 29.09 -11.08
N GLU A 49 2.63 30.25 -11.07
CA GLU A 49 1.99 31.49 -11.42
C GLU A 49 2.46 31.92 -12.82
N THR A 50 1.52 32.12 -13.75
CA THR A 50 1.80 32.60 -15.09
C THR A 50 1.46 34.08 -15.14
N GLN A 51 2.47 34.94 -15.26
CA GLN A 51 2.28 36.36 -15.42
C GLN A 51 2.33 36.71 -16.91
N SER A 52 1.30 37.39 -17.38
CA SER A 52 1.32 38.03 -18.70
C SER A 52 2.04 39.39 -18.56
N LEU A 53 3.23 39.52 -19.12
CA LEU A 53 3.92 40.79 -19.17
C LEU A 53 3.15 41.73 -20.12
N LYS A 54 2.71 42.89 -19.62
CA LYS A 54 1.76 43.79 -20.28
C LYS A 54 2.22 44.30 -21.64
N ASP A 55 3.50 44.16 -22.03
CA ASP A 55 4.09 44.73 -23.25
C ASP A 55 4.91 43.73 -24.10
N SER A 56 4.80 42.43 -23.85
CA SER A 56 5.48 41.43 -24.68
C SER A 56 4.68 40.12 -24.71
N ASP A 57 4.75 39.39 -25.83
CA ASP A 57 4.22 38.05 -25.95
C ASP A 57 4.94 37.00 -25.05
N ALA A 58 5.88 37.45 -24.21
CA ALA A 58 6.63 36.65 -23.30
C ALA A 58 5.80 36.37 -22.03
N LYS A 59 5.49 35.09 -21.81
CA LYS A 59 4.92 34.60 -20.56
C LYS A 59 6.06 34.20 -19.62
N SER A 60 6.18 34.85 -18.46
CA SER A 60 7.03 34.38 -17.40
C SER A 60 6.21 33.49 -16.46
N SER A 61 6.74 32.32 -16.10
CA SER A 61 6.12 31.43 -15.12
C SER A 61 7.01 31.40 -13.88
N LEU A 62 6.41 31.71 -12.73
CA LEU A 62 7.06 31.53 -11.44
C LEU A 62 6.67 30.15 -10.90
N PHE A 63 7.66 29.33 -10.63
CA PHE A 63 7.48 28.03 -9.99
C PHE A 63 7.92 28.11 -8.54
N ALA A 64 7.03 27.79 -7.64
CA ALA A 64 7.31 27.77 -6.21
C ALA A 64 7.08 26.37 -5.62
N VAL A 65 8.11 25.76 -5.06
CA VAL A 65 7.97 24.52 -4.28
C VAL A 65 7.40 24.90 -2.93
N LEU A 66 6.22 24.36 -2.60
CA LEU A 66 5.52 24.60 -1.34
C LEU A 66 5.92 23.57 -0.29
N GLN A 67 6.06 22.31 -0.69
CA GLN A 67 6.43 21.22 0.19
C GLN A 67 7.24 20.17 -0.55
N LEU A 68 8.15 19.51 0.18
CA LEU A 68 8.97 18.43 -0.30
C LEU A 68 8.94 17.29 0.74
N ASN A 69 8.55 16.10 0.29
CA ASN A 69 8.50 14.89 1.11
C ASN A 69 9.21 13.73 0.42
N LYS A 70 9.64 12.72 1.19
CA LYS A 70 9.97 11.41 0.62
C LYS A 70 8.69 10.78 0.08
N SER A 71 8.77 10.19 -1.12
CA SER A 71 7.62 9.51 -1.72
C SER A 71 7.27 8.24 -0.96
N GLU A 72 6.00 8.08 -0.60
CA GLU A 72 5.46 6.80 -0.13
C GLU A 72 5.08 5.96 -1.36
N LEU A 73 5.94 5.01 -1.71
CA LEU A 73 5.76 4.15 -2.87
C LEU A 73 5.16 2.80 -2.48
N THR A 74 4.46 2.17 -3.42
CA THR A 74 4.09 0.76 -3.29
C THR A 74 5.31 -0.13 -3.52
N GLY A 75 5.28 -1.37 -3.02
CA GLY A 75 6.44 -2.26 -3.02
C GLY A 75 7.16 -2.36 -4.36
N ARG A 76 6.40 -2.56 -5.46
CA ARG A 76 6.95 -2.62 -6.82
C ARG A 76 7.60 -1.29 -7.25
N ALA A 77 6.93 -0.17 -6.98
CA ALA A 77 7.44 1.15 -7.32
C ALA A 77 8.69 1.49 -6.50
N ALA A 78 8.70 1.17 -5.20
CA ALA A 78 9.84 1.39 -4.33
C ALA A 78 11.09 0.63 -4.82
N LEU A 79 10.93 -0.65 -5.17
CA LEU A 79 12.05 -1.46 -5.66
C LEU A 79 12.57 -0.97 -7.01
N LEU A 80 11.67 -0.68 -7.97
CA LEU A 80 12.08 -0.14 -9.27
C LEU A 80 12.78 1.21 -9.15
N SER A 81 12.26 2.11 -8.33
CA SER A 81 12.87 3.42 -8.10
C SER A 81 14.25 3.30 -7.44
N ALA A 82 14.39 2.40 -6.45
CA ALA A 82 15.68 2.17 -5.81
C ALA A 82 16.74 1.62 -6.79
N ILE A 83 16.34 0.66 -7.65
CA ILE A 83 17.21 0.14 -8.71
C ILE A 83 17.60 1.26 -9.69
N GLU A 84 16.63 2.07 -10.10
CA GLU A 84 16.89 3.17 -11.05
C GLU A 84 17.85 4.22 -10.49
N LEU A 85 17.70 4.60 -9.21
CA LEU A 85 18.62 5.51 -8.53
C LEU A 85 20.03 4.92 -8.43
N TYR A 86 20.14 3.63 -8.18
CA TYR A 86 21.44 2.92 -8.18
C TYR A 86 22.07 2.87 -9.57
N GLU A 87 21.33 2.50 -10.62
CA GLU A 87 21.81 2.46 -12.01
C GLU A 87 22.27 3.84 -12.50
N LYS A 88 21.63 4.91 -12.04
CA LYS A 88 22.02 6.32 -12.32
C LYS A 88 23.24 6.76 -11.48
N GLY A 89 23.73 5.95 -10.55
CA GLY A 89 24.81 6.31 -9.63
C GLY A 89 24.45 7.38 -8.62
N PHE A 90 23.16 7.50 -8.27
CA PHE A 90 22.68 8.48 -7.28
C PHE A 90 22.73 7.92 -5.86
N ILE A 91 22.73 6.60 -5.72
CA ILE A 91 22.84 5.88 -4.45
C ILE A 91 23.82 4.72 -4.55
N ASP A 92 24.36 4.32 -3.42
CA ASP A 92 25.13 3.09 -3.28
C ASP A 92 24.20 1.89 -3.04
N LYS A 93 24.74 0.68 -3.21
CA LYS A 93 23.97 -0.57 -3.07
C LYS A 93 23.31 -0.72 -1.70
N GLU A 94 23.99 -0.28 -0.65
CA GLU A 94 23.56 -0.34 0.74
C GLU A 94 22.30 0.51 0.98
N VAL A 95 22.16 1.64 0.29
CA VAL A 95 21.01 2.55 0.40
C VAL A 95 19.73 1.92 -0.16
N ILE A 96 19.84 0.95 -1.08
CA ILE A 96 18.66 0.25 -1.61
C ILE A 96 17.88 -0.42 -0.46
N ILE A 97 18.57 -1.00 0.53
CA ILE A 97 17.96 -1.67 1.68
C ILE A 97 17.15 -0.68 2.52
N ASP A 98 17.60 0.56 2.64
CA ASP A 98 16.90 1.62 3.37
C ASP A 98 15.64 2.11 2.62
N LEU A 99 15.65 2.05 1.29
CA LEU A 99 14.53 2.45 0.44
C LEU A 99 13.49 1.34 0.28
N VAL A 100 13.93 0.08 0.26
CA VAL A 100 13.06 -1.09 0.10
C VAL A 100 12.82 -1.77 1.44
N ARG A 101 11.76 -1.36 2.12
CA ARG A 101 11.37 -1.87 3.44
C ARG A 101 10.71 -3.25 3.35
N PRO A 102 10.68 -4.05 4.44
CA PRO A 102 10.07 -5.38 4.44
C PRO A 102 8.62 -5.42 3.94
N TYR A 103 7.82 -4.39 4.23
CA TYR A 103 6.44 -4.34 3.74
C TYR A 103 6.35 -4.17 2.21
N HIS A 104 7.32 -3.52 1.56
CA HIS A 104 7.39 -3.45 0.11
C HIS A 104 7.57 -4.84 -0.52
N LEU A 105 8.45 -5.66 0.07
CA LEU A 105 8.64 -7.04 -0.38
C LEU A 105 7.37 -7.87 -0.18
N ARG A 106 6.70 -7.74 0.97
CA ARG A 106 5.42 -8.41 1.21
C ARG A 106 4.36 -8.04 0.17
N GLN A 107 4.31 -6.79 -0.28
CA GLN A 107 3.39 -6.37 -1.34
C GLN A 107 3.71 -7.00 -2.70
N ILE A 108 5.00 -7.14 -3.03
CA ILE A 108 5.44 -7.76 -4.30
C ILE A 108 5.09 -9.24 -4.33
N PHE A 109 5.25 -9.92 -3.18
CA PHE A 109 5.00 -11.35 -3.02
C PHE A 109 3.61 -11.66 -2.44
N SER A 110 2.73 -10.65 -2.34
CA SER A 110 1.37 -10.87 -1.84
C SER A 110 0.54 -11.66 -2.85
N ASP A 111 0.06 -12.79 -2.41
CA ASP A 111 -0.84 -13.62 -3.17
C ASP A 111 -2.15 -12.88 -3.47
N THR A 112 -2.80 -13.22 -4.56
CA THR A 112 -4.08 -12.64 -4.95
C THR A 112 -5.21 -13.60 -4.65
N ILE A 113 -6.36 -13.06 -4.27
CA ILE A 113 -7.54 -13.90 -4.04
C ILE A 113 -7.90 -14.58 -5.36
N ASP A 114 -8.04 -15.89 -5.32
CA ASP A 114 -8.48 -16.69 -6.46
C ASP A 114 -9.87 -16.26 -6.93
N LYS A 115 -10.06 -16.19 -8.26
CA LYS A 115 -11.28 -15.65 -8.87
C LYS A 115 -12.53 -16.46 -8.53
N GLU A 116 -12.43 -17.78 -8.51
CA GLU A 116 -13.57 -18.65 -8.18
C GLU A 116 -13.89 -18.55 -6.69
N SER A 117 -12.87 -18.57 -5.86
CA SER A 117 -12.99 -18.39 -4.42
C SER A 117 -13.57 -17.04 -4.04
N PHE A 118 -13.20 -15.98 -4.79
CA PHE A 118 -13.74 -14.64 -4.57
C PHE A 118 -15.26 -14.59 -4.70
N ASN A 119 -15.83 -15.34 -5.66
CA ASN A 119 -17.28 -15.38 -5.89
C ASN A 119 -18.07 -16.06 -4.74
N GLN A 120 -17.38 -16.80 -3.87
CA GLN A 120 -17.99 -17.47 -2.70
C GLN A 120 -17.96 -16.59 -1.44
N LEU A 121 -17.18 -15.52 -1.46
CA LEU A 121 -17.10 -14.60 -0.34
C LEU A 121 -18.34 -13.71 -0.25
N ARG A 122 -18.78 -13.43 0.97
CA ARG A 122 -19.86 -12.48 1.23
C ARG A 122 -19.25 -11.14 1.65
N PHE A 123 -19.59 -10.08 0.94
CA PHE A 123 -19.19 -8.73 1.33
C PHE A 123 -19.68 -8.43 2.74
N PHE A 124 -18.81 -7.91 3.59
CA PHE A 124 -19.15 -7.55 4.96
C PHE A 124 -19.14 -6.02 5.16
N CYS A 125 -18.07 -5.35 4.82
CA CYS A 125 -17.97 -3.89 4.87
C CYS A 125 -16.78 -3.37 4.07
N ASN A 126 -16.78 -2.06 3.82
CA ASN A 126 -15.59 -1.31 3.43
C ASN A 126 -14.77 -0.92 4.68
N GLY A 127 -13.57 -0.38 4.46
CA GLY A 127 -12.75 0.16 5.55
C GLY A 127 -11.54 0.92 5.03
N VAL A 128 -11.01 1.81 5.87
CA VAL A 128 -9.75 2.51 5.59
C VAL A 128 -8.60 1.55 5.82
N ASN A 129 -7.89 1.17 4.76
CA ASN A 129 -6.74 0.29 4.89
C ASN A 129 -5.41 1.07 4.98
N VAL A 130 -4.47 0.51 5.73
CA VAL A 130 -3.16 1.13 6.00
C VAL A 130 -2.09 0.64 5.02
N LEU A 131 -2.24 -0.56 4.49
CA LEU A 131 -1.26 -1.22 3.63
C LEU A 131 -1.90 -1.63 2.29
N PRO A 132 -1.60 -0.94 1.18
CA PRO A 132 -2.21 -1.25 -0.11
C PRO A 132 -1.75 -2.59 -0.69
N ARG A 133 -2.57 -3.17 -1.56
CA ARG A 133 -2.28 -4.35 -2.38
C ARG A 133 -1.93 -5.63 -1.61
N THR A 134 -2.51 -5.81 -0.43
CA THR A 134 -2.40 -7.04 0.36
C THR A 134 -3.76 -7.69 0.51
N ALA A 135 -3.76 -9.00 0.68
CA ALA A 135 -4.96 -9.76 1.03
C ALA A 135 -4.58 -10.92 1.94
N VAL A 136 -5.45 -11.24 2.89
CA VAL A 136 -5.26 -12.38 3.78
C VAL A 136 -6.61 -12.94 4.22
N SER A 137 -6.72 -14.28 4.30
CA SER A 137 -7.80 -14.94 5.03
C SER A 137 -7.30 -15.36 6.39
N ALA A 138 -8.05 -15.01 7.43
CA ALA A 138 -7.66 -15.19 8.82
C ALA A 138 -8.86 -15.55 9.72
N ARG A 139 -8.58 -16.13 10.87
CA ARG A 139 -9.56 -16.36 11.95
C ARG A 139 -9.71 -15.09 12.77
N VAL A 140 -10.94 -14.67 12.99
CA VAL A 140 -11.26 -13.53 13.86
C VAL A 140 -10.98 -13.87 15.31
N CYS A 141 -10.26 -12.99 15.99
CA CYS A 141 -9.99 -13.07 17.43
C CYS A 141 -10.21 -11.71 18.08
N PHE A 142 -10.86 -11.68 19.23
CA PHE A 142 -11.12 -10.45 19.98
C PHE A 142 -10.15 -10.23 21.15
N SER A 143 -9.28 -11.20 21.42
CA SER A 143 -8.26 -11.11 22.46
C SER A 143 -6.92 -11.66 21.97
N VAL A 144 -5.82 -11.18 22.58
CA VAL A 144 -4.47 -11.71 22.31
C VAL A 144 -4.34 -13.18 22.68
N VAL A 145 -4.99 -13.60 23.77
CA VAL A 145 -4.98 -15.01 24.21
C VAL A 145 -5.63 -15.91 23.15
N SER A 146 -6.78 -15.49 22.61
CA SER A 146 -7.45 -16.20 21.53
C SER A 146 -6.61 -16.22 20.25
N ALA A 147 -5.98 -15.09 19.90
CA ALA A 147 -5.10 -14.98 18.76
C ALA A 147 -3.92 -15.96 18.84
N ASN A 148 -3.22 -15.98 19.97
CA ASN A 148 -2.09 -16.88 20.21
C ASN A 148 -2.50 -18.35 20.13
N LYS A 149 -3.69 -18.69 20.65
CA LYS A 149 -4.24 -20.05 20.56
C LYS A 149 -4.49 -20.45 19.09
N MET A 150 -5.09 -19.59 18.30
CA MET A 150 -5.32 -19.86 16.87
C MET A 150 -4.00 -19.95 16.10
N LYS A 151 -3.04 -19.08 16.40
CA LYS A 151 -1.71 -19.09 15.79
C LYS A 151 -0.95 -20.36 16.07
N SER A 152 -0.98 -20.87 17.33
CA SER A 152 -0.36 -22.14 17.70
C SER A 152 -0.95 -23.37 16.98
N GLN A 153 -2.19 -23.24 16.46
CA GLN A 153 -2.84 -24.23 15.63
C GLN A 153 -2.53 -24.07 14.12
N GLY A 154 -1.66 -23.12 13.75
CA GLY A 154 -1.26 -22.89 12.36
C GLY A 154 -2.21 -22.01 11.54
N TYR A 155 -3.16 -21.33 12.17
CA TYR A 155 -4.08 -20.45 11.47
C TYR A 155 -3.51 -19.03 11.34
N ASN A 156 -3.79 -18.36 10.23
CA ASN A 156 -3.69 -16.93 10.16
C ASN A 156 -4.74 -16.28 11.07
N VAL A 157 -4.38 -15.18 11.70
CA VAL A 157 -5.18 -14.54 12.74
C VAL A 157 -5.44 -13.09 12.41
N CYS A 158 -6.69 -12.67 12.56
CA CYS A 158 -7.10 -11.28 12.53
C CYS A 158 -7.52 -10.83 13.93
N LEU A 159 -6.76 -9.92 14.53
CA LEU A 159 -7.11 -9.35 15.82
C LEU A 159 -8.07 -8.17 15.62
N CYS A 160 -9.26 -8.27 16.25
CA CYS A 160 -10.32 -7.27 16.18
C CYS A 160 -10.46 -6.56 17.52
N ARG A 161 -10.46 -5.23 17.54
CA ARG A 161 -10.62 -4.42 18.75
C ARG A 161 -11.41 -3.15 18.48
N GLU A 162 -12.04 -2.62 19.54
CA GLU A 162 -12.63 -1.28 19.48
C GLU A 162 -11.59 -0.23 19.16
N ARG A 163 -10.42 -0.34 19.82
CA ARG A 163 -9.28 0.58 19.63
C ARG A 163 -7.97 -0.16 19.82
N PHE A 164 -6.99 0.20 19.00
CA PHE A 164 -5.60 -0.17 19.21
C PHE A 164 -4.83 0.99 19.83
N THR A 165 -4.07 0.68 20.87
CA THR A 165 -3.23 1.61 21.61
C THR A 165 -1.74 1.41 21.26
N PRO A 166 -0.83 2.32 21.66
CA PRO A 166 0.61 2.13 21.41
C PRO A 166 1.16 0.83 22.02
N GLU A 167 0.61 0.37 23.14
CA GLU A 167 1.01 -0.86 23.84
C GLU A 167 0.70 -2.10 23.00
N ASP A 168 -0.31 -2.04 22.15
CA ASP A 168 -0.69 -3.14 21.26
C ASP A 168 0.35 -3.40 20.14
N THR A 169 1.30 -2.50 19.93
CA THR A 169 2.36 -2.69 18.93
C THR A 169 3.19 -3.96 19.15
N ILE A 170 3.31 -4.40 20.40
CA ILE A 170 4.07 -5.61 20.78
C ILE A 170 3.45 -6.86 20.18
N VAL A 171 2.12 -6.93 20.04
CA VAL A 171 1.40 -8.11 19.56
C VAL A 171 1.17 -8.07 18.04
N LEU A 172 1.50 -6.96 17.36
CA LEU A 172 1.23 -6.85 15.93
C LEU A 172 2.06 -7.83 15.10
N ASN A 173 3.27 -8.16 15.51
CA ASN A 173 4.10 -9.13 14.79
C ASN A 173 3.59 -10.57 14.92
N GLU A 174 2.68 -10.85 15.85
CA GLU A 174 2.09 -12.17 16.07
C GLU A 174 0.79 -12.39 15.29
N VAL A 175 0.25 -11.34 14.64
CA VAL A 175 -1.02 -11.40 13.92
C VAL A 175 -0.83 -11.16 12.42
N ASP A 176 -1.75 -11.65 11.60
CA ASP A 176 -1.66 -11.55 10.14
C ASP A 176 -2.52 -10.41 9.57
N SER A 177 -3.43 -9.86 10.36
CA SER A 177 -4.20 -8.65 10.08
C SER A 177 -4.83 -8.07 11.35
N ILE A 178 -5.25 -6.81 11.28
CA ILE A 178 -6.01 -6.17 12.36
C ILE A 178 -7.24 -5.45 11.84
N LEU A 179 -8.29 -5.43 12.67
CA LEU A 179 -9.50 -4.62 12.46
C LEU A 179 -9.72 -3.73 13.68
N SER A 180 -9.83 -2.42 13.46
CA SER A 180 -10.14 -1.42 14.51
C SER A 180 -11.47 -0.74 14.21
N MET A 181 -12.34 -0.67 15.20
CA MET A 181 -13.61 0.05 15.06
C MET A 181 -13.39 1.57 15.01
N THR A 182 -12.36 2.07 15.69
CA THR A 182 -11.99 3.48 15.74
C THR A 182 -10.64 3.74 15.07
N PRO A 183 -10.24 5.02 14.85
CA PRO A 183 -8.90 5.37 14.42
C PRO A 183 -7.84 4.74 15.34
N ALA A 184 -6.78 4.19 14.76
CA ALA A 184 -5.64 3.69 15.54
C ALA A 184 -4.62 4.81 15.78
N ALA A 185 -3.86 4.68 16.86
CA ALA A 185 -2.72 5.56 17.12
C ALA A 185 -1.68 5.48 15.99
N ILE A 186 -0.99 6.58 15.70
CA ILE A 186 0.00 6.65 14.62
C ILE A 186 1.08 5.57 14.75
N HIS A 187 1.46 5.20 15.98
CA HIS A 187 2.44 4.13 16.24
C HIS A 187 1.95 2.77 15.73
N VAL A 188 0.66 2.46 15.87
CA VAL A 188 0.04 1.22 15.36
C VAL A 188 0.06 1.22 13.83
N VAL A 189 -0.30 2.34 13.21
CA VAL A 189 -0.25 2.50 11.74
C VAL A 189 1.17 2.28 11.22
N THR A 190 2.16 2.91 11.87
CA THR A 190 3.57 2.78 11.49
C THR A 190 4.08 1.35 11.68
N ALA A 191 3.71 0.69 12.79
CA ALA A 191 4.08 -0.69 13.04
C ALA A 191 3.44 -1.65 12.02
N CYS A 192 2.15 -1.49 11.69
CA CYS A 192 1.48 -2.28 10.65
C CYS A 192 2.20 -2.14 9.30
N ARG A 193 2.59 -0.91 8.93
CA ARG A 193 3.39 -0.67 7.72
C ARG A 193 4.77 -1.33 7.81
N GLY A 194 5.46 -1.20 8.94
CA GLY A 194 6.79 -1.79 9.16
C GLY A 194 6.78 -3.31 9.10
N TYR A 195 5.78 -3.95 9.68
CA TYR A 195 5.63 -5.42 9.67
C TYR A 195 4.91 -5.93 8.41
N GLY A 196 4.32 -5.05 7.59
CA GLY A 196 3.56 -5.44 6.40
C GLY A 196 2.23 -6.11 6.72
N ILE A 197 1.58 -5.69 7.80
CA ILE A 197 0.32 -6.28 8.28
C ILE A 197 -0.85 -5.49 7.72
N PRO A 198 -1.77 -6.12 6.95
CA PRO A 198 -3.01 -5.50 6.53
C PRO A 198 -3.81 -5.03 7.74
N ALA A 199 -4.13 -3.74 7.77
CA ALA A 199 -4.88 -3.13 8.85
C ALA A 199 -6.06 -2.35 8.27
N PHE A 200 -7.25 -2.61 8.78
CA PHE A 200 -8.46 -1.87 8.46
C PHE A 200 -8.93 -1.11 9.68
N LEU A 201 -9.06 0.19 9.53
CA LEU A 201 -9.35 1.12 10.62
C LEU A 201 -10.70 1.82 10.39
N ASP A 202 -11.20 2.46 11.43
CA ASP A 202 -12.42 3.27 11.40
C ASP A 202 -13.66 2.51 10.92
N LEU A 203 -13.77 1.21 11.23
CA LEU A 203 -14.87 0.39 10.76
C LEU A 203 -16.24 0.86 11.28
N SER A 204 -16.29 1.58 12.40
CA SER A 204 -17.51 2.20 12.89
C SER A 204 -18.11 3.21 11.91
N LEU A 205 -17.28 3.89 11.10
CA LEU A 205 -17.75 4.78 10.04
C LEU A 205 -18.49 4.03 8.93
N TYR A 206 -18.19 2.74 8.77
CA TYR A 206 -18.83 1.83 7.82
C TYR A 206 -19.92 0.98 8.47
N GLY A 207 -20.34 1.37 9.69
CA GLY A 207 -21.44 0.75 10.41
C GLY A 207 -21.13 -0.58 11.08
N VAL A 208 -19.88 -0.90 11.28
CA VAL A 208 -19.47 -2.12 11.99
C VAL A 208 -19.32 -1.82 13.49
N LYS A 209 -19.77 -2.76 14.31
CA LYS A 209 -19.67 -2.71 15.78
C LYS A 209 -19.21 -4.07 16.31
N ILE A 210 -18.56 -4.06 17.47
CA ILE A 210 -18.29 -5.28 18.25
C ILE A 210 -19.40 -5.39 19.31
N ILE A 211 -20.14 -6.49 19.27
CA ILE A 211 -21.20 -6.81 20.23
C ILE A 211 -21.02 -8.27 20.64
N ASP A 212 -20.86 -8.53 21.93
CA ASP A 212 -20.72 -9.89 22.50
C ASP A 212 -19.67 -10.74 21.76
N ASN A 213 -18.47 -10.19 21.52
CA ASN A 213 -17.40 -10.82 20.75
C ASN A 213 -17.84 -11.26 19.33
N LYS A 214 -18.62 -10.42 18.67
CA LYS A 214 -19.01 -10.56 17.27
C LYS A 214 -18.86 -9.22 16.56
N LEU A 215 -18.40 -9.24 15.33
CA LEU A 215 -18.53 -8.11 14.42
C LEU A 215 -19.96 -8.12 13.87
N VAL A 216 -20.62 -6.99 13.90
CA VAL A 216 -21.97 -6.82 13.35
C VAL A 216 -21.96 -5.63 12.41
N ASN A 217 -22.41 -5.82 11.17
CA ASN A 217 -22.54 -4.73 10.20
C ASN A 217 -23.95 -4.12 10.18
N ASN A 218 -24.14 -3.06 9.40
CA ASN A 218 -25.42 -2.37 9.29
C ASN A 218 -26.57 -3.24 8.73
N GLU A 219 -26.25 -4.31 8.02
CA GLU A 219 -27.23 -5.24 7.45
C GLU A 219 -27.61 -6.36 8.43
N GLY A 220 -27.03 -6.34 9.64
CA GLY A 220 -27.24 -7.38 10.65
C GLY A 220 -26.46 -8.66 10.40
N MET A 221 -25.53 -8.68 9.41
CA MET A 221 -24.62 -9.80 9.24
C MET A 221 -23.64 -9.84 10.41
N THR A 222 -23.37 -11.04 10.91
CA THR A 222 -22.48 -11.26 12.05
C THR A 222 -21.29 -12.13 11.67
N ILE A 223 -20.11 -11.80 12.24
CA ILE A 223 -18.91 -12.63 12.20
C ILE A 223 -18.51 -12.90 13.66
N SER A 224 -18.54 -14.14 14.05
CA SER A 224 -18.24 -14.60 15.42
C SER A 224 -16.74 -14.83 15.60
N GLU A 225 -16.33 -14.98 16.85
CA GLU A 225 -14.96 -15.39 17.17
C GLU A 225 -14.61 -16.72 16.48
N HIS A 226 -13.42 -16.77 15.91
CA HIS A 226 -12.88 -17.88 15.11
C HIS A 226 -13.58 -18.14 13.77
N ASP A 227 -14.53 -17.32 13.35
CA ASP A 227 -15.00 -17.34 11.97
C ASP A 227 -13.90 -16.90 11.00
N TRP A 228 -14.01 -17.35 9.76
CA TRP A 228 -13.13 -16.89 8.71
C TRP A 228 -13.55 -15.53 8.15
N ILE A 229 -12.57 -14.66 8.02
CA ILE A 229 -12.71 -13.45 7.21
C ILE A 229 -11.62 -13.41 6.15
N THR A 230 -11.89 -12.67 5.10
CA THR A 230 -10.90 -12.32 4.08
C THR A 230 -10.84 -10.80 3.97
N VAL A 231 -9.68 -10.22 4.20
CA VAL A 231 -9.43 -8.79 4.02
C VAL A 231 -8.74 -8.57 2.68
N SER A 232 -9.14 -7.54 1.94
CA SER A 232 -8.55 -7.18 0.65
C SER A 232 -8.26 -5.68 0.59
N SER A 233 -7.02 -5.30 0.77
CA SER A 233 -6.60 -3.89 0.68
C SER A 233 -6.75 -3.34 -0.74
N LYS A 234 -6.61 -4.18 -1.77
CA LYS A 234 -6.83 -3.76 -3.17
C LYS A 234 -8.27 -3.33 -3.45
N LYS A 235 -9.23 -3.95 -2.75
CA LYS A 235 -10.65 -3.64 -2.90
C LYS A 235 -11.19 -2.75 -1.80
N HIS A 236 -10.37 -2.41 -0.80
CA HIS A 236 -10.77 -1.68 0.42
C HIS A 236 -11.94 -2.33 1.17
N CYS A 237 -12.01 -3.67 1.12
CA CYS A 237 -13.15 -4.43 1.61
C CYS A 237 -12.75 -5.56 2.55
N ILE A 238 -13.69 -5.90 3.42
CA ILE A 238 -13.67 -7.07 4.30
C ILE A 238 -14.82 -7.97 3.86
N TYR A 239 -14.55 -9.27 3.81
CA TYR A 239 -15.50 -10.30 3.42
C TYR A 239 -15.62 -11.34 4.53
N SER A 240 -16.82 -11.87 4.74
CA SER A 240 -17.04 -13.09 5.52
C SER A 240 -16.70 -14.30 4.64
N GLY A 241 -15.95 -15.24 5.21
CA GLY A 241 -15.53 -16.48 4.55
C GLY A 241 -14.02 -16.56 4.32
N LYS A 242 -13.57 -17.75 3.97
CA LYS A 242 -12.17 -18.07 3.63
C LYS A 242 -11.98 -18.05 2.12
N ALA A 243 -11.03 -17.28 1.64
CA ALA A 243 -10.59 -17.33 0.26
C ALA A 243 -9.44 -18.32 0.07
N ASN A 244 -9.35 -18.89 -1.11
CA ASN A 244 -8.12 -19.46 -1.65
C ASN A 244 -7.33 -18.37 -2.34
N PHE A 245 -6.02 -18.57 -2.45
CA PHE A 245 -5.11 -17.60 -3.02
C PHE A 245 -4.32 -18.21 -4.17
N THR A 246 -4.16 -17.42 -5.20
CA THR A 246 -3.22 -17.70 -6.29
C THR A 246 -1.90 -17.01 -5.94
N PRO A 247 -0.75 -17.71 -6.02
CA PRO A 247 0.55 -17.12 -5.77
C PRO A 247 0.76 -15.82 -6.56
N ALA A 248 1.48 -14.89 -5.97
CA ALA A 248 1.82 -13.64 -6.64
C ALA A 248 2.49 -13.93 -7.99
N ARG A 249 2.08 -13.23 -9.05
CA ARG A 249 2.60 -13.48 -10.41
C ARG A 249 4.13 -13.36 -10.50
N PHE A 250 4.73 -12.46 -9.71
CA PHE A 250 6.19 -12.37 -9.66
C PHE A 250 6.83 -13.62 -9.03
N ARG A 251 6.19 -14.24 -8.02
CA ARG A 251 6.64 -15.53 -7.47
C ARG A 251 6.52 -16.63 -8.52
N GLN A 252 5.40 -16.71 -9.23
CA GLN A 252 5.22 -17.67 -10.31
C GLN A 252 6.33 -17.52 -11.38
N TYR A 253 6.69 -16.27 -11.75
CA TYR A 253 7.78 -15.99 -12.69
C TYR A 253 9.15 -16.44 -12.17
N LEU A 254 9.38 -16.40 -10.85
CA LEU A 254 10.65 -16.88 -10.28
C LEU A 254 10.73 -18.41 -10.23
N ASP A 255 9.59 -19.08 -10.08
CA ASP A 255 9.49 -20.52 -9.83
C ASP A 255 9.19 -21.33 -11.10
N ASP A 256 8.77 -20.70 -12.21
CA ASP A 256 8.35 -21.36 -13.45
C ASP A 256 9.08 -20.79 -14.68
N ASP A 257 9.97 -21.58 -15.26
CA ASP A 257 10.71 -21.22 -16.47
C ASP A 257 9.82 -21.03 -17.72
N ASN A 258 8.60 -21.56 -17.70
CA ASN A 258 7.61 -21.42 -18.77
C ASN A 258 6.56 -20.34 -18.48
N PHE A 259 6.86 -19.43 -17.56
CA PHE A 259 5.94 -18.36 -17.16
C PHE A 259 5.53 -17.48 -18.35
N THR A 260 4.23 -17.20 -18.46
CA THR A 260 3.67 -16.37 -19.53
C THR A 260 3.29 -15.00 -18.99
N PHE A 261 3.86 -13.96 -19.58
CA PHE A 261 3.53 -12.58 -19.22
C PHE A 261 2.15 -12.18 -19.73
N THR A 262 1.46 -11.33 -19.02
CA THR A 262 0.16 -10.80 -19.41
C THR A 262 0.29 -9.74 -20.51
N ASP A 263 1.35 -8.94 -20.43
CA ASP A 263 1.67 -7.87 -21.37
C ASP A 263 3.17 -7.49 -21.28
N GLU A 264 3.63 -6.69 -22.26
CA GLU A 264 5.02 -6.21 -22.32
C GLU A 264 5.45 -5.39 -21.07
N LYS A 265 4.52 -4.73 -20.43
CA LYS A 265 4.75 -3.95 -19.22
C LYS A 265 5.12 -4.85 -18.04
N GLU A 266 4.40 -5.97 -17.91
CA GLU A 266 4.69 -6.96 -16.87
C GLU A 266 6.06 -7.63 -17.12
N GLU A 267 6.33 -8.03 -18.36
CA GLU A 267 7.60 -8.61 -18.76
C GLU A 267 8.77 -7.69 -18.43
N LYS A 268 8.71 -6.44 -18.89
CA LYS A 268 9.73 -5.42 -18.64
C LYS A 268 9.99 -5.19 -17.14
N VAL A 269 8.94 -5.22 -16.34
CA VAL A 269 9.05 -5.01 -14.89
C VAL A 269 9.63 -6.24 -14.22
N PHE A 270 9.15 -7.44 -14.52
CA PHE A 270 9.59 -8.68 -13.87
C PHE A 270 11.05 -9.00 -14.21
N THR A 271 11.43 -8.84 -15.48
CA THR A 271 12.82 -9.01 -15.94
C THR A 271 13.77 -8.05 -15.21
N ARG A 272 13.34 -6.84 -14.91
CA ARG A 272 14.14 -5.86 -14.18
C ARG A 272 14.19 -6.14 -12.66
N LEU A 273 13.11 -6.70 -12.10
CA LEU A 273 13.05 -7.03 -10.68
C LEU A 273 13.83 -8.30 -10.32
N LYS A 274 13.90 -9.30 -11.22
CA LYS A 274 14.55 -10.59 -10.95
C LYS A 274 16.03 -10.45 -10.53
N PRO A 275 16.89 -9.72 -11.26
CA PRO A 275 18.30 -9.56 -10.86
C PRO A 275 18.46 -8.83 -9.52
N ALA A 276 17.56 -7.89 -9.21
CA ALA A 276 17.58 -7.21 -7.93
C ALA A 276 17.19 -8.16 -6.79
N TYR A 277 16.16 -8.96 -6.99
CA TYR A 277 15.73 -9.98 -6.03
C TYR A 277 16.83 -11.02 -5.76
N GLU A 278 17.47 -11.56 -6.81
CA GLU A 278 18.55 -12.53 -6.70
C GLU A 278 19.80 -12.00 -5.97
N LYS A 279 20.03 -10.69 -6.00
CA LYS A 279 21.09 -10.05 -5.23
C LYS A 279 20.79 -9.90 -3.74
N TYR A 280 19.51 -10.04 -3.34
CA TYR A 280 19.04 -9.87 -1.96
C TYR A 280 18.82 -11.19 -1.21
N GLN A 281 18.85 -12.32 -1.89
CA GLN A 281 18.97 -13.65 -1.29
C GLN A 281 20.42 -13.96 -0.92
#